data_168c9d52d06bc6e3d8e0af0be0c2f6b8
#
_entry.id   168c9d52d06bc6e3d8e0af0be0c2f6b8
#
_cell.length_a   1.000
_cell.length_b   1.000
_cell.length_c   1.000
_cell.angle_alpha   90.00
_cell.angle_beta   90.00
_cell.angle_gamma   90.00
#
_symmetry.space_group_name_H-M   'P 1'
#
loop_
_entity.id
_entity.type
_entity.pdbx_description
1 polymer ?
#
loop_
_entity_poly.entity_id
_entity_poly.type
_entity_poly.pdbx_seq_one_letter_code
_entity_poly.pdbx_strand_id
1 'polypeptide(L)'
;VTGCYLLLFRGTFVRADMRGGEVFSTLSAGIAFTSIAAGFVEEMVFRGVILNLFTQRWNKVVAVIVPSLLFGIVHILGADFTLGSCLLVILAGTMVGVMFSLIALQSGSVWNSGIVHAVWNIVIIGGGLSIGEAADAHAVVSYVLESDSFAVTGGQFGIEASVISLAGYCIVAAIAYAQL
;
A
#
# COMPACT_ATOMS: atom_id res chain seq x y z
N VAL A 1 -7.49 -6.51 4.99
CA VAL A 1 -6.30 -7.28 4.59
C VAL A 1 -5.67 -7.94 5.81
N THR A 2 -5.10 -7.18 6.77
CA THR A 2 -4.42 -7.72 7.97
C THR A 2 -5.28 -8.76 8.71
N GLY A 3 -6.56 -8.44 8.96
CA GLY A 3 -7.50 -9.39 9.58
C GLY A 3 -7.69 -10.68 8.79
N CYS A 4 -7.68 -10.62 7.45
CA CYS A 4 -7.76 -11.83 6.62
C CYS A 4 -6.54 -12.74 6.83
N TYR A 5 -5.33 -12.15 6.90
CA TYR A 5 -4.13 -12.95 7.16
C TYR A 5 -4.17 -13.61 8.52
N LEU A 6 -4.49 -12.86 9.57
CA LEU A 6 -4.52 -13.38 10.94
C LEU A 6 -5.61 -14.44 11.17
N LEU A 7 -6.69 -14.41 10.40
CA LEU A 7 -7.83 -15.34 10.55
C LEU A 7 -7.77 -16.55 9.61
N LEU A 8 -7.20 -16.38 8.41
CA LEU A 8 -7.31 -17.41 7.35
C LEU A 8 -5.99 -18.14 7.08
N PHE A 9 -4.85 -17.56 7.47
CA PHE A 9 -3.54 -18.14 7.20
C PHE A 9 -2.83 -18.51 8.50
N ARG A 10 -2.14 -19.63 8.48
CA ARG A 10 -1.29 -20.05 9.59
C ARG A 10 0.01 -19.29 9.58
N GLY A 11 0.50 -18.95 10.76
CA GLY A 11 1.77 -18.26 10.94
C GLY A 11 2.15 -18.21 12.41
N THR A 12 3.32 -17.70 12.68
CA THR A 12 3.89 -17.60 14.03
C THR A 12 4.22 -16.14 14.34
N PHE A 13 3.82 -15.67 15.52
CA PHE A 13 4.23 -14.35 15.99
C PHE A 13 5.67 -14.40 16.48
N VAL A 14 6.49 -13.53 15.92
CA VAL A 14 7.89 -13.31 16.29
C VAL A 14 8.04 -11.87 16.76
N ARG A 15 8.50 -11.68 17.99
CA ARG A 15 8.79 -10.34 18.51
C ARG A 15 10.24 -10.00 18.23
N ALA A 16 10.50 -8.78 17.76
CA ALA A 16 11.85 -8.25 17.60
C ALA A 16 12.52 -8.07 18.97
N ASP A 17 13.82 -8.33 19.04
CA ASP A 17 14.63 -8.01 20.23
C ASP A 17 15.03 -6.54 20.22
N MET A 18 14.06 -5.69 20.56
CA MET A 18 14.19 -4.24 20.58
C MET A 18 14.08 -3.70 22.01
N ARG A 19 14.95 -2.74 22.35
CA ARG A 19 14.82 -1.95 23.59
C ARG A 19 13.70 -0.94 23.47
N GLY A 20 13.17 -0.44 24.59
CA GLY A 20 12.05 0.50 24.59
C GLY A 20 12.27 1.75 23.73
N GLY A 21 13.51 2.29 23.73
CA GLY A 21 13.87 3.42 22.87
C GLY A 21 13.85 3.10 21.37
N GLU A 22 14.24 1.88 20.97
CA GLU A 22 14.19 1.41 19.59
C GLU A 22 12.74 1.18 19.13
N VAL A 23 11.90 0.59 19.98
CA VAL A 23 10.46 0.46 19.72
C VAL A 23 9.82 1.83 19.49
N PHE A 24 10.11 2.81 20.36
CA PHE A 24 9.58 4.16 20.20
C PHE A 24 10.07 4.82 18.90
N SER A 25 11.34 4.68 18.57
CA SER A 25 11.93 5.22 17.34
C SER A 25 11.30 4.57 16.10
N THR A 26 11.17 3.24 16.07
CA THR A 26 10.57 2.48 14.97
C THR A 26 9.12 2.93 14.74
N LEU A 27 8.30 2.95 15.78
CA LEU A 27 6.90 3.32 15.66
C LEU A 27 6.72 4.79 15.28
N SER A 28 7.47 5.70 15.90
CA SER A 28 7.36 7.13 15.59
C SER A 28 7.82 7.46 14.17
N ALA A 29 8.92 6.84 13.71
CA ALA A 29 9.38 6.99 12.33
C ALA A 29 8.41 6.34 11.33
N GLY A 30 7.95 5.13 11.61
CA GLY A 30 6.97 4.42 10.80
C GLY A 30 5.67 5.19 10.64
N ILE A 31 5.11 5.70 11.72
CA ILE A 31 3.86 6.47 11.69
C ILE A 31 4.05 7.84 11.04
N ALA A 32 5.06 8.60 11.47
CA ALA A 32 5.21 9.99 11.02
C ALA A 32 5.71 10.09 9.57
N PHE A 33 6.74 9.32 9.19
CA PHE A 33 7.40 9.46 7.90
C PHE A 33 6.90 8.47 6.87
N THR A 34 6.98 7.15 7.13
CA THR A 34 6.59 6.14 6.14
C THR A 34 5.08 6.05 5.95
N SER A 35 4.28 6.50 6.94
CA SER A 35 2.82 6.42 6.81
C SER A 35 2.19 7.78 6.53
N ILE A 36 2.24 8.71 7.46
CA ILE A 36 1.53 9.98 7.32
C ILE A 36 2.18 10.85 6.25
N ALA A 37 3.48 11.16 6.38
CA ALA A 37 4.14 12.06 5.45
C ALA A 37 4.17 11.50 4.03
N ALA A 38 4.58 10.22 3.85
CA ALA A 38 4.61 9.59 2.54
C ALA A 38 3.21 9.52 1.92
N GLY A 39 2.21 9.01 2.65
CA GLY A 39 0.85 8.90 2.16
C GLY A 39 0.27 10.24 1.68
N PHE A 40 0.44 11.31 2.45
CA PHE A 40 -0.05 12.63 2.04
C PHE A 40 0.76 13.24 0.88
N VAL A 41 2.09 13.14 0.89
CA VAL A 41 2.94 13.66 -0.19
C VAL A 41 2.61 12.98 -1.52
N GLU A 42 2.50 11.66 -1.51
CA GLU A 42 2.16 10.89 -2.71
C GLU A 42 0.77 11.23 -3.22
N GLU A 43 -0.23 11.34 -2.35
CA GLU A 43 -1.59 11.72 -2.76
C GLU A 43 -1.64 13.16 -3.29
N MET A 44 -0.91 14.10 -2.68
CA MET A 44 -0.82 15.47 -3.19
C MET A 44 -0.23 15.51 -4.60
N VAL A 45 0.82 14.73 -4.87
CA VAL A 45 1.46 14.65 -6.19
C VAL A 45 0.53 13.95 -7.19
N PHE A 46 0.09 12.72 -6.89
CA PHE A 46 -0.62 11.90 -7.87
C PHE A 46 -2.08 12.30 -8.04
N ARG A 47 -2.79 12.63 -6.96
CA ARG A 47 -4.23 12.96 -7.00
C ARG A 47 -4.48 14.46 -6.94
N GLY A 48 -3.64 15.20 -6.22
CA GLY A 48 -3.70 16.66 -6.17
C GLY A 48 -3.25 17.32 -7.46
N VAL A 49 -2.14 16.89 -8.04
CA VAL A 49 -1.56 17.53 -9.23
C VAL A 49 -1.81 16.72 -10.50
N ILE A 50 -1.28 15.50 -10.60
CA ILE A 50 -1.25 14.77 -11.88
C ILE A 50 -2.67 14.39 -12.32
N LEU A 51 -3.49 13.81 -11.46
CA LEU A 51 -4.89 13.46 -11.76
C LEU A 51 -5.67 14.67 -12.26
N ASN A 52 -5.55 15.82 -11.59
CA ASN A 52 -6.25 17.03 -11.99
C ASN A 52 -5.77 17.58 -13.34
N LEU A 53 -4.46 17.59 -13.62
CA LEU A 53 -3.93 17.98 -14.91
C LEU A 53 -4.45 17.08 -16.04
N PHE A 54 -4.48 15.77 -15.81
CA PHE A 54 -4.98 14.82 -16.81
C PHE A 54 -6.50 14.93 -16.99
N THR A 55 -7.25 15.19 -15.92
CA THR A 55 -8.71 15.42 -16.01
C THR A 55 -9.05 16.67 -16.83
N GLN A 56 -8.25 17.73 -16.72
CA GLN A 56 -8.43 18.96 -17.50
C GLN A 56 -8.02 18.82 -18.97
N ARG A 57 -7.03 17.98 -19.27
CA ARG A 57 -6.46 17.84 -20.61
C ARG A 57 -7.08 16.70 -21.42
N TRP A 58 -7.51 15.63 -20.77
CA TRP A 58 -8.06 14.43 -21.38
C TRP A 58 -9.39 14.05 -20.72
N ASN A 59 -9.76 12.78 -20.81
CA ASN A 59 -10.95 12.25 -20.18
C ASN A 59 -10.64 11.60 -18.82
N LYS A 60 -11.68 11.35 -18.01
CA LYS A 60 -11.55 10.76 -16.66
C LYS A 60 -10.85 9.39 -16.66
N VAL A 61 -11.03 8.58 -17.71
CA VAL A 61 -10.40 7.25 -17.78
C VAL A 61 -8.88 7.39 -17.88
N VAL A 62 -8.39 8.23 -18.81
CA VAL A 62 -6.95 8.49 -18.95
C VAL A 62 -6.39 9.11 -17.67
N ALA A 63 -7.14 10.05 -17.06
CA ALA A 63 -6.74 10.70 -15.83
C ALA A 63 -6.61 9.74 -14.63
N VAL A 64 -7.40 8.67 -14.58
CA VAL A 64 -7.28 7.63 -13.55
C VAL A 64 -6.17 6.64 -13.88
N ILE A 65 -6.14 6.11 -15.12
CA ILE A 65 -5.26 4.99 -15.47
C ILE A 65 -3.78 5.42 -15.55
N VAL A 66 -3.48 6.54 -16.24
CA VAL A 66 -2.08 6.92 -16.47
C VAL A 66 -1.34 7.30 -15.17
N PRO A 67 -1.87 8.16 -14.30
CA PRO A 67 -1.21 8.43 -13.01
C PRO A 67 -1.11 7.18 -12.10
N SER A 68 -2.10 6.27 -12.17
CA SER A 68 -2.06 5.03 -11.39
C SER A 68 -0.98 4.07 -11.88
N LEU A 69 -0.79 3.97 -13.19
CA LEU A 69 0.31 3.19 -13.77
C LEU A 69 1.68 3.79 -13.39
N LEU A 70 1.81 5.12 -13.47
CA LEU A 70 3.03 5.81 -13.01
C LEU A 70 3.28 5.57 -11.52
N PHE A 71 2.23 5.58 -10.70
CA PHE A 71 2.31 5.26 -9.28
C PHE A 71 2.88 3.85 -9.05
N GLY A 72 2.42 2.84 -9.79
CA GLY A 72 2.98 1.48 -9.72
C GLY A 72 4.44 1.41 -10.18
N ILE A 73 4.79 2.15 -11.25
CA ILE A 73 6.15 2.16 -11.81
C ILE A 73 7.15 2.81 -10.84
N VAL A 74 6.81 3.91 -10.17
CA VAL A 74 7.76 4.57 -9.26
C VAL A 74 8.13 3.69 -8.07
N HIS A 75 7.30 2.72 -7.68
CA HIS A 75 7.58 1.80 -6.57
C HIS A 75 8.64 0.73 -6.88
N ILE A 76 9.01 0.53 -8.15
CA ILE A 76 10.11 -0.37 -8.51
C ILE A 76 11.44 0.38 -8.71
N LEU A 77 11.44 1.71 -8.68
CA LEU A 77 12.65 2.50 -8.91
C LEU A 77 13.61 2.37 -7.72
N GLY A 78 14.82 1.93 -7.99
CA GLY A 78 15.86 1.75 -6.99
C GLY A 78 15.72 0.50 -6.12
N ALA A 79 14.76 -0.37 -6.40
CA ALA A 79 14.57 -1.64 -5.71
C ALA A 79 15.23 -2.79 -6.49
N ASP A 80 15.79 -3.74 -5.75
CA ASP A 80 16.48 -4.93 -6.30
C ASP A 80 15.49 -6.10 -6.43
N PHE A 81 14.43 -5.89 -7.23
CA PHE A 81 13.36 -6.85 -7.42
C PHE A 81 13.63 -7.81 -8.58
N THR A 82 13.18 -9.06 -8.44
CA THR A 82 13.06 -9.98 -9.57
C THR A 82 12.04 -9.45 -10.58
N LEU A 83 12.11 -9.89 -11.84
CA LEU A 83 11.13 -9.50 -12.86
C LEU A 83 9.69 -9.81 -12.42
N GLY A 84 9.47 -10.96 -11.78
CA GLY A 84 8.15 -11.33 -11.25
C GLY A 84 7.65 -10.36 -10.17
N SER A 85 8.54 -9.97 -9.24
CA SER A 85 8.22 -8.97 -8.22
C SER A 85 7.96 -7.59 -8.84
N CYS A 86 8.75 -7.16 -9.82
CA CYS A 86 8.49 -5.90 -10.55
C CYS A 86 7.10 -5.88 -11.18
N LEU A 87 6.71 -6.92 -11.90
CA LEU A 87 5.39 -7.01 -12.54
C LEU A 87 4.26 -6.99 -11.50
N LEU A 88 4.44 -7.71 -10.39
CA LEU A 88 3.46 -7.75 -9.32
C LEU A 88 3.31 -6.38 -8.64
N VAL A 89 4.41 -5.68 -8.36
CA VAL A 89 4.41 -4.34 -7.76
C VAL A 89 3.77 -3.31 -8.69
N ILE A 90 4.08 -3.35 -9.98
CA ILE A 90 3.44 -2.46 -10.97
C ILE A 90 1.93 -2.73 -11.01
N LEU A 91 1.51 -3.98 -11.02
CA LEU A 91 0.09 -4.35 -11.02
C LEU A 91 -0.60 -3.85 -9.73
N ALA A 92 -0.06 -4.19 -8.56
CA ALA A 92 -0.64 -3.81 -7.26
C ALA A 92 -0.64 -2.29 -7.07
N GLY A 93 0.47 -1.62 -7.37
CA GLY A 93 0.59 -0.16 -7.32
C GLY A 93 -0.36 0.54 -8.29
N THR A 94 -0.59 -0.03 -9.48
CA THR A 94 -1.60 0.49 -10.42
C THR A 94 -3.01 0.33 -9.84
N MET A 95 -3.34 -0.83 -9.28
CA MET A 95 -4.67 -1.11 -8.72
C MET A 95 -4.99 -0.23 -7.51
N VAL A 96 -4.04 -0.10 -6.56
CA VAL A 96 -4.21 0.83 -5.43
C VAL A 96 -4.25 2.28 -5.92
N GLY A 97 -3.48 2.60 -6.96
CA GLY A 97 -3.50 3.90 -7.63
C GLY A 97 -4.87 4.25 -8.20
N VAL A 98 -5.53 3.30 -8.88
CA VAL A 98 -6.91 3.44 -9.36
C VAL A 98 -7.87 3.66 -8.20
N MET A 99 -7.76 2.86 -7.14
CA MET A 99 -8.60 2.99 -5.95
C MET A 99 -8.51 4.40 -5.34
N PHE A 100 -7.31 4.92 -5.07
CA PHE A 100 -7.14 6.27 -4.52
C PHE A 100 -7.63 7.36 -5.48
N SER A 101 -7.41 7.20 -6.78
CA SER A 101 -7.91 8.14 -7.79
C SER A 101 -9.45 8.21 -7.81
N LEU A 102 -10.11 7.06 -7.68
CA LEU A 102 -11.58 6.99 -7.60
C LEU A 102 -12.11 7.59 -6.29
N ILE A 103 -11.44 7.35 -5.15
CA ILE A 103 -11.78 7.98 -3.86
C ILE A 103 -11.66 9.51 -3.97
N ALA A 104 -10.56 10.01 -4.55
CA ALA A 104 -10.36 11.44 -4.72
C ALA A 104 -11.42 12.08 -5.64
N LEU A 105 -11.77 11.43 -6.75
CA LEU A 105 -12.81 11.89 -7.67
C LEU A 105 -14.20 11.85 -7.04
N GLN A 106 -14.55 10.77 -6.37
CA GLN A 106 -15.85 10.57 -5.73
C GLN A 106 -16.09 11.58 -4.60
N SER A 107 -15.08 11.80 -3.77
CA SER A 107 -15.19 12.73 -2.64
C SER A 107 -14.93 14.20 -2.99
N GLY A 108 -14.38 14.47 -4.17
CA GLY A 108 -13.91 15.80 -4.57
C GLY A 108 -12.72 16.32 -3.74
N SER A 109 -12.01 15.43 -3.03
CA SER A 109 -10.99 15.83 -2.07
C SER A 109 -9.81 14.84 -2.02
N VAL A 110 -8.60 15.36 -2.23
CA VAL A 110 -7.35 14.60 -2.05
C VAL A 110 -7.11 14.18 -0.59
N TRP A 111 -7.70 14.89 0.36
CA TRP A 111 -7.56 14.57 1.78
C TRP A 111 -8.16 13.20 2.12
N ASN A 112 -9.27 12.82 1.48
CA ASN A 112 -9.91 11.54 1.74
C ASN A 112 -9.05 10.37 1.27
N SER A 113 -8.47 10.44 0.07
CA SER A 113 -7.50 9.43 -0.37
C SER A 113 -6.23 9.45 0.49
N GLY A 114 -5.74 10.64 0.88
CA GLY A 114 -4.58 10.79 1.77
C GLY A 114 -4.78 10.15 3.15
N ILE A 115 -5.95 10.32 3.76
CA ILE A 115 -6.28 9.67 5.04
C ILE A 115 -6.32 8.14 4.88
N VAL A 116 -6.98 7.64 3.83
CA VAL A 116 -7.05 6.19 3.56
C VAL A 116 -5.66 5.62 3.35
N HIS A 117 -4.81 6.32 2.57
CA HIS A 117 -3.42 5.92 2.31
C HIS A 117 -2.59 5.93 3.59
N ALA A 118 -2.64 7.01 4.37
CA ALA A 118 -1.90 7.10 5.64
C ALA A 118 -2.31 5.99 6.63
N VAL A 119 -3.62 5.73 6.78
CA VAL A 119 -4.12 4.66 7.65
C VAL A 119 -3.67 3.28 7.14
N TRP A 120 -3.71 3.06 5.83
CA TRP A 120 -3.18 1.84 5.22
C TRP A 120 -1.71 1.64 5.60
N ASN A 121 -0.87 2.65 5.37
CA ASN A 121 0.56 2.59 5.67
C ASN A 121 0.83 2.38 7.17
N ILE A 122 0.07 3.04 8.06
CA ILE A 122 0.22 2.83 9.52
C ILE A 122 0.01 1.35 9.88
N VAL A 123 -1.00 0.71 9.28
CA VAL A 123 -1.37 -0.67 9.62
C VAL A 123 -0.40 -1.68 8.98
N ILE A 124 0.07 -1.43 7.77
CA ILE A 124 0.83 -2.41 6.98
C ILE A 124 2.34 -2.21 7.12
N ILE A 125 2.83 -0.96 7.06
CA ILE A 125 4.27 -0.65 7.03
C ILE A 125 4.73 0.29 8.15
N GLY A 126 3.84 0.65 9.07
CA GLY A 126 4.14 1.58 10.18
C GLY A 126 5.04 1.02 11.28
N GLY A 127 5.62 -0.17 11.10
CA GLY A 127 6.59 -0.77 12.02
C GLY A 127 5.97 -1.48 13.24
N GLY A 128 4.64 -1.46 13.41
CA GLY A 128 3.98 -2.15 14.52
C GLY A 128 3.88 -3.66 14.30
N LEU A 129 3.25 -4.05 13.21
CA LEU A 129 3.07 -5.45 12.81
C LEU A 129 3.47 -5.60 11.34
N SER A 130 4.43 -6.50 11.08
CA SER A 130 4.76 -6.97 9.74
C SER A 130 4.11 -8.34 9.50
N ILE A 131 3.68 -8.62 8.27
CA ILE A 131 3.17 -9.93 7.85
C ILE A 131 3.94 -10.34 6.59
N GLY A 132 4.57 -11.51 6.60
CA GLY A 132 5.39 -11.96 5.47
C GLY A 132 6.00 -13.33 5.67
N GLU A 133 6.91 -13.72 4.78
CA GLU A 133 7.61 -15.02 4.79
C GLU A 133 8.69 -15.11 5.89
N ALA A 134 9.17 -13.97 6.38
CA ALA A 134 10.20 -13.91 7.40
C ALA A 134 9.91 -12.78 8.40
N ALA A 135 10.58 -12.84 9.56
CA ALA A 135 10.53 -11.76 10.53
C ALA A 135 11.23 -10.52 9.99
N ASP A 136 10.56 -9.38 10.12
CA ASP A 136 11.08 -8.07 9.70
C ASP A 136 11.80 -7.42 10.89
N ALA A 137 13.08 -7.09 10.70
CA ALA A 137 13.88 -6.42 11.70
C ALA A 137 13.43 -4.96 11.99
N HIS A 138 12.61 -4.38 11.11
CA HIS A 138 12.07 -3.03 11.24
C HIS A 138 10.63 -2.99 11.78
N ALA A 139 10.10 -4.13 12.22
CA ALA A 139 8.79 -4.21 12.87
C ALA A 139 8.91 -4.70 14.31
N VAL A 140 8.08 -4.17 15.20
CA VAL A 140 8.04 -4.58 16.62
C VAL A 140 7.61 -6.04 16.76
N VAL A 141 6.63 -6.45 15.95
CA VAL A 141 6.13 -7.82 15.88
C VAL A 141 5.99 -8.23 14.42
N SER A 142 6.40 -9.44 14.10
CA SER A 142 6.17 -10.05 12.79
C SER A 142 5.23 -11.24 12.92
N TYR A 143 4.27 -11.35 12.02
CA TYR A 143 3.49 -12.58 11.80
C TYR A 143 4.08 -13.31 10.61
N VAL A 144 4.93 -14.30 10.90
CA VAL A 144 5.63 -15.08 9.88
C VAL A 144 4.69 -16.16 9.36
N LEU A 145 4.33 -16.07 8.09
CA LEU A 145 3.42 -16.99 7.43
C LEU A 145 4.08 -18.36 7.20
N GLU A 146 3.32 -19.43 7.33
CA GLU A 146 3.74 -20.79 6.92
C GLU A 146 3.68 -20.98 5.39
N SER A 147 3.10 -20.01 4.66
CA SER A 147 2.96 -20.04 3.22
C SER A 147 4.10 -19.28 2.55
N ASP A 148 4.73 -19.90 1.57
CA ASP A 148 5.73 -19.34 0.65
C ASP A 148 5.11 -18.97 -0.72
N SER A 149 3.78 -19.00 -0.83
CA SER A 149 3.08 -18.68 -2.07
C SER A 149 3.26 -17.23 -2.45
N PHE A 150 3.97 -16.97 -3.55
CA PHE A 150 4.20 -15.64 -4.12
C PHE A 150 2.93 -14.79 -4.26
N ALA A 151 1.79 -15.41 -4.60
CA ALA A 151 0.52 -14.72 -4.71
C ALA A 151 -0.06 -14.33 -3.34
N VAL A 152 0.21 -15.10 -2.30
CA VAL A 152 -0.29 -14.85 -0.93
C VAL A 152 0.62 -13.87 -0.21
N THR A 153 1.93 -14.05 -0.30
CA THR A 153 2.90 -13.22 0.44
C THR A 153 3.19 -11.87 -0.24
N GLY A 154 2.90 -11.77 -1.55
CA GLY A 154 3.23 -10.59 -2.36
C GLY A 154 4.70 -10.51 -2.76
N GLY A 155 5.45 -11.61 -2.58
CA GLY A 155 6.86 -11.73 -2.92
C GLY A 155 7.73 -10.73 -2.17
N GLN A 156 8.72 -10.16 -2.85
CA GLN A 156 9.69 -9.23 -2.25
C GLN A 156 9.08 -7.89 -1.80
N PHE A 157 7.89 -7.52 -2.27
CA PHE A 157 7.22 -6.27 -1.87
C PHE A 157 6.37 -6.45 -0.61
N GLY A 158 5.97 -7.69 -0.31
CA GLY A 158 5.14 -7.99 0.84
C GLY A 158 3.64 -8.01 0.53
N ILE A 159 2.85 -8.16 1.59
CA ILE A 159 1.40 -8.41 1.48
C ILE A 159 0.60 -7.34 0.76
N GLU A 160 1.15 -6.14 0.59
CA GLU A 160 0.54 -5.06 -0.19
C GLU A 160 0.35 -5.43 -1.67
N ALA A 161 1.24 -6.26 -2.21
CA ALA A 161 1.15 -6.77 -3.57
C ALA A 161 0.45 -8.14 -3.66
N SER A 162 -0.09 -8.67 -2.58
CA SER A 162 -0.78 -9.96 -2.57
C SER A 162 -2.14 -9.93 -3.26
N VAL A 163 -2.65 -11.10 -3.63
CA VAL A 163 -4.01 -11.25 -4.18
C VAL A 163 -5.09 -10.79 -3.21
N ILE A 164 -4.85 -10.86 -1.90
CA ILE A 164 -5.78 -10.40 -0.86
C ILE A 164 -5.86 -8.88 -0.86
N SER A 165 -4.72 -8.19 -0.96
CA SER A 165 -4.66 -6.74 -1.08
C SER A 165 -5.26 -6.27 -2.39
N LEU A 166 -4.93 -6.93 -3.51
CA LEU A 166 -5.53 -6.66 -4.82
C LEU A 166 -7.06 -6.79 -4.79
N ALA A 167 -7.60 -7.84 -4.17
CA ALA A 167 -9.04 -7.99 -3.99
C ALA A 167 -9.63 -6.85 -3.15
N GLY A 168 -8.95 -6.45 -2.07
CA GLY A 168 -9.34 -5.31 -1.25
C GLY A 168 -9.37 -4.00 -2.05
N TYR A 169 -8.33 -3.72 -2.85
CA TYR A 169 -8.27 -2.54 -3.73
C TYR A 169 -9.42 -2.53 -4.75
N CYS A 170 -9.70 -3.68 -5.38
CA CYS A 170 -10.80 -3.82 -6.33
C CYS A 170 -12.16 -3.55 -5.68
N ILE A 171 -12.41 -4.08 -4.48
CA ILE A 171 -13.68 -3.87 -3.75
C ILE A 171 -13.88 -2.39 -3.43
N VAL A 172 -12.86 -1.74 -2.86
CA VAL A 172 -12.95 -0.31 -2.51
C VAL A 172 -13.07 0.56 -3.76
N ALA A 173 -12.32 0.25 -4.82
CA ALA A 173 -12.41 0.94 -6.11
C ALA A 173 -13.81 0.81 -6.72
N ALA A 174 -14.41 -0.39 -6.68
CA ALA A 174 -15.77 -0.61 -7.17
C ALA A 174 -16.83 0.17 -6.37
N ILE A 175 -16.68 0.23 -5.04
CA ILE A 175 -17.57 1.03 -4.17
C ILE A 175 -17.43 2.53 -4.51
N ALA A 176 -16.21 3.06 -4.61
CA ALA A 176 -15.98 4.45 -4.96
C ALA A 176 -16.51 4.78 -6.36
N TYR A 177 -16.33 3.88 -7.33
CA TYR A 177 -16.84 4.05 -8.69
C TYR A 177 -18.38 4.05 -8.73
N ALA A 178 -19.03 3.19 -7.96
CA ALA A 178 -20.49 3.13 -7.90
C ALA A 178 -21.13 4.38 -7.26
N GLN A 179 -20.34 5.23 -6.61
CA GLN A 179 -20.77 6.48 -5.97
C GLN A 179 -20.40 7.74 -6.79
N LEU A 180 -19.73 7.58 -7.94
CA LEU A 180 -19.41 8.65 -8.89
C LEU A 180 -20.58 9.03 -9.79
#